data_a0e9100355faa41fe64a8d72438abf6a
#
_entry.id   a0e9100355faa41fe64a8d72438abf6a
#
_cell.length_a   1.000
_cell.length_b   1.000
_cell.length_c   1.000
_cell.angle_alpha   90.00
_cell.angle_beta   90.00
_cell.angle_gamma   90.00
#
_symmetry.space_group_name_H-M   'P 1'
#
loop_
_entity.id
_entity.type
_entity.pdbx_description
1 polymer ?
#
loop_
_entity_poly.entity_id
_entity_poly.type
_entity_poly.pdbx_seq_one_letter_code
_entity_poly.pdbx_strand_id
1 'polypeptide(L)'
;GVSFVAPGNGAQVGAAATRSTAATPTVTLSPGSEATAMLQVADYLNYTPSQCNATAVSGFRVYPPNNTASAYVVLPGATKACATGPSQLSIQPVVAGSGV
;
A
#
# COMPACT_ATOMS: atom_id res chain seq x y z
N GLY A 1 -6.88 -1.91 -3.41
CA GLY A 1 -5.91 -2.43 -2.47
C GLY A 1 -4.49 -1.96 -2.76
N VAL A 2 -3.65 -2.05 -1.78
CA VAL A 2 -2.24 -1.67 -1.87
C VAL A 2 -1.39 -2.85 -1.38
N SER A 3 -0.34 -3.19 -2.11
CA SER A 3 0.60 -4.24 -1.70
C SER A 3 2.01 -3.91 -2.18
N PHE A 4 3.01 -4.41 -1.46
CA PHE A 4 4.38 -4.42 -1.96
C PHE A 4 4.51 -5.40 -3.12
N VAL A 5 5.42 -5.13 -4.03
CA VAL A 5 5.74 -6.02 -5.14
C VAL A 5 7.25 -6.23 -5.27
N ALA A 6 7.63 -7.42 -5.68
CA ALA A 6 9.02 -7.80 -5.90
C ALA A 6 9.58 -7.15 -7.16
N PRO A 7 10.92 -6.91 -7.19
CA PRO A 7 11.56 -6.46 -8.41
C PRO A 7 11.44 -7.52 -9.52
N GLY A 8 11.45 -7.07 -10.75
CA GLY A 8 11.40 -7.96 -11.92
C GLY A 8 10.00 -8.40 -12.28
N ASN A 9 9.47 -9.43 -11.66
CA ASN A 9 8.18 -10.01 -12.01
C ASN A 9 6.96 -9.30 -11.40
N GLY A 10 7.16 -8.39 -10.44
CA GLY A 10 6.06 -7.69 -9.78
C GLY A 10 5.17 -8.55 -8.89
N ALA A 11 5.67 -9.69 -8.43
CA ALA A 11 4.90 -10.57 -7.53
C ALA A 11 4.64 -9.88 -6.20
N GLN A 12 3.46 -10.10 -5.62
CA GLN A 12 3.11 -9.55 -4.32
C GLN A 12 4.03 -10.09 -3.23
N VAL A 13 4.53 -9.20 -2.39
CA VAL A 13 5.35 -9.53 -1.23
C VAL A 13 4.56 -9.19 0.03
N GLY A 14 4.28 -10.20 0.84
CA GLY A 14 3.54 -10.03 2.09
C GLY A 14 2.04 -9.78 1.91
N ALA A 15 1.38 -9.50 3.01
CA ALA A 15 -0.06 -9.24 3.03
C ALA A 15 -0.37 -7.86 2.44
N ALA A 16 -1.51 -7.77 1.77
CA ALA A 16 -2.03 -6.47 1.30
C ALA A 16 -2.37 -5.57 2.48
N ALA A 17 -2.47 -4.26 2.22
CA ALA A 17 -2.82 -3.28 3.24
C ALA A 17 -4.17 -3.60 3.88
N THR A 18 -4.21 -3.47 5.20
CA THR A 18 -5.46 -3.56 5.95
C THR A 18 -6.21 -2.24 5.85
N ARG A 19 -7.54 -2.31 5.87
CA ARG A 19 -8.37 -1.11 5.87
C ARG A 19 -8.51 -0.57 7.28
N SER A 20 -8.54 0.75 7.39
CA SER A 20 -8.92 1.42 8.62
C SER A 20 -10.36 1.03 9.00
N THR A 21 -10.66 1.05 10.31
CA THR A 21 -12.03 0.85 10.83
C THR A 21 -12.87 2.13 10.74
N ALA A 22 -12.31 3.23 10.26
CA ALA A 22 -13.04 4.48 10.09
C ALA A 22 -14.15 4.33 9.04
N ALA A 23 -15.19 5.16 9.13
CA ALA A 23 -16.27 5.18 8.16
C ALA A 23 -15.73 5.48 6.76
N THR A 24 -16.37 4.89 5.74
CA THR A 24 -15.99 5.05 4.32
C THR A 24 -17.06 5.84 3.59
N PRO A 25 -17.09 7.19 3.75
CA PRO A 25 -18.09 8.01 3.05
C PRO A 25 -17.87 7.97 1.54
N THR A 26 -18.93 8.18 0.80
CA THR A 26 -18.85 8.37 -0.64
C THR A 26 -18.18 9.71 -0.94
N VAL A 27 -17.19 9.67 -1.82
CA VAL A 27 -16.47 10.89 -2.27
C VAL A 27 -16.86 11.14 -3.72
N THR A 28 -17.42 12.31 -3.99
CA THR A 28 -17.75 12.76 -5.35
C THR A 28 -16.66 13.72 -5.82
N LEU A 29 -16.12 13.45 -7.00
CA LEU A 29 -15.08 14.28 -7.60
C LEU A 29 -15.58 14.92 -8.87
N SER A 30 -15.35 16.25 -8.98
CA SER A 30 -15.49 16.96 -10.24
C SER A 30 -14.31 16.66 -11.16
N PRO A 31 -14.46 16.79 -12.49
CA PRO A 31 -13.33 16.64 -13.40
C PRO A 31 -12.17 17.57 -13.02
N GLY A 32 -10.95 17.01 -13.00
CA GLY A 32 -9.74 17.74 -12.60
C GLY A 32 -9.50 17.83 -11.09
N SER A 33 -10.42 17.33 -10.27
CA SER A 33 -10.24 17.27 -8.82
C SER A 33 -9.42 16.06 -8.42
N GLU A 34 -8.85 16.10 -7.21
CA GLU A 34 -8.05 15.03 -6.65
C GLU A 34 -8.74 14.41 -5.44
N ALA A 35 -8.42 13.13 -5.23
CA ALA A 35 -8.72 12.44 -4.00
C ALA A 35 -7.46 11.71 -3.52
N THR A 36 -7.33 11.57 -2.22
CA THR A 36 -6.17 10.91 -1.61
C THR A 36 -6.63 9.92 -0.55
N ALA A 37 -5.79 8.91 -0.32
CA ALA A 37 -5.92 8.01 0.81
C ALA A 37 -4.55 7.90 1.47
N MET A 38 -4.49 8.05 2.78
CA MET A 38 -3.24 7.94 3.51
C MET A 38 -2.86 6.48 3.68
N LEU A 39 -1.65 6.13 3.24
CA LEU A 39 -1.05 4.82 3.44
C LEU A 39 -0.05 4.92 4.59
N GLN A 40 -0.24 4.08 5.61
CA GLN A 40 0.70 3.97 6.71
C GLN A 40 1.54 2.71 6.52
N VAL A 41 2.86 2.87 6.64
CA VAL A 41 3.82 1.77 6.46
C VAL A 41 4.58 1.59 7.76
N ALA A 42 4.46 0.41 8.38
CA ALA A 42 5.29 0.06 9.52
C ALA A 42 6.67 -0.41 9.02
N ASP A 43 7.72 -0.06 9.78
CA ASP A 43 9.07 -0.50 9.44
C ASP A 43 9.19 -2.03 9.61
N TYR A 44 9.79 -2.71 8.62
CA TYR A 44 9.99 -4.15 8.70
C TYR A 44 10.89 -4.56 9.89
N LEU A 45 11.72 -3.65 10.38
CA LEU A 45 12.57 -3.88 11.55
C LEU A 45 11.78 -3.94 12.86
N ASN A 46 10.51 -3.56 12.87
CA ASN A 46 9.63 -3.74 14.03
C ASN A 46 9.26 -5.19 14.28
N TYR A 47 9.57 -6.08 13.36
CA TYR A 47 9.23 -7.50 13.44
C TYR A 47 10.50 -8.33 13.58
N THR A 48 10.38 -9.52 14.20
CA THR A 48 11.52 -10.43 14.30
C THR A 48 11.88 -10.99 12.92
N PRO A 49 13.16 -11.33 12.67
CA PRO A 49 13.54 -11.89 11.37
C PRO A 49 12.75 -13.14 10.98
N SER A 50 12.46 -14.02 11.93
CA SER A 50 11.69 -15.24 11.64
C SER A 50 10.23 -14.97 11.35
N GLN A 51 9.66 -13.92 11.93
CA GLN A 51 8.28 -13.50 11.69
C GLN A 51 8.16 -12.79 10.34
N CYS A 52 9.13 -11.95 10.01
CA CYS A 52 9.10 -11.04 8.88
C CYS A 52 9.56 -11.69 7.56
N ASN A 53 10.67 -12.41 7.58
CA ASN A 53 11.33 -12.89 6.36
C ASN A 53 11.55 -11.75 5.36
N ALA A 54 12.36 -10.77 5.74
CA ALA A 54 12.60 -9.56 4.97
C ALA A 54 13.01 -9.88 3.53
N THR A 55 12.30 -9.31 2.57
CA THR A 55 12.43 -9.59 1.15
C THR A 55 12.53 -8.28 0.37
N ALA A 56 13.39 -8.25 -0.64
CA ALA A 56 13.53 -7.07 -1.49
C ALA A 56 12.22 -6.75 -2.20
N VAL A 57 11.86 -5.47 -2.22
CA VAL A 57 10.70 -4.95 -2.93
C VAL A 57 11.11 -3.76 -3.79
N SER A 58 10.39 -3.53 -4.88
CA SER A 58 10.67 -2.43 -5.80
C SER A 58 9.63 -1.32 -5.75
N GLY A 59 8.47 -1.58 -5.18
CA GLY A 59 7.41 -0.58 -5.11
C GLY A 59 6.10 -1.15 -4.58
N PHE A 60 5.05 -0.36 -4.76
CA PHE A 60 3.68 -0.74 -4.45
C PHE A 60 2.88 -0.92 -5.74
N ARG A 61 1.96 -1.87 -5.72
CA ARG A 61 0.85 -1.92 -6.69
C ARG A 61 -0.39 -1.40 -5.99
N VAL A 62 -1.06 -0.45 -6.62
CA VAL A 62 -2.25 0.21 -6.07
C VAL A 62 -3.43 -0.04 -7.01
N TYR A 63 -4.50 -0.62 -6.46
CA TYR A 63 -5.79 -0.74 -7.14
C TYR A 63 -6.74 0.28 -6.51
N PRO A 64 -7.14 1.32 -7.24
CA PRO A 64 -8.17 2.25 -6.74
C PRO A 64 -9.48 1.52 -6.47
N PRO A 65 -10.35 2.06 -5.60
CA PRO A 65 -11.64 1.45 -5.31
C PRO A 65 -12.45 1.20 -6.58
N ASN A 66 -13.09 0.02 -6.67
CA ASN A 66 -13.94 -0.38 -7.79
C ASN A 66 -13.23 -0.36 -9.15
N ASN A 67 -11.91 -0.55 -9.16
CA ASN A 67 -11.12 -0.55 -10.38
C ASN A 67 -10.29 -1.82 -10.47
N THR A 68 -10.20 -2.40 -11.67
CA THR A 68 -9.38 -3.58 -11.95
C THR A 68 -7.99 -3.22 -12.49
N ALA A 69 -7.81 -1.99 -12.96
CA ALA A 69 -6.50 -1.51 -13.38
C ALA A 69 -5.70 -1.03 -12.17
N SER A 70 -4.39 -1.32 -12.17
CA SER A 70 -3.49 -0.92 -11.09
C SER A 70 -2.50 0.13 -11.56
N ALA A 71 -2.02 0.92 -10.60
CA ALA A 71 -0.87 1.80 -10.78
C ALA A 71 0.31 1.25 -9.99
N TYR A 72 1.51 1.53 -10.47
CA TYR A 72 2.75 1.11 -9.82
C TYR A 72 3.48 2.34 -9.27
N VAL A 73 3.86 2.28 -8.00
CA VAL A 73 4.62 3.35 -7.33
C VAL A 73 6.01 2.81 -7.02
N VAL A 74 7.03 3.42 -7.62
CA VAL A 74 8.42 3.02 -7.43
C VAL A 74 8.91 3.46 -6.06
N LEU A 75 9.59 2.56 -5.34
CA LEU A 75 10.29 2.86 -4.10
C LEU A 75 11.80 2.97 -4.35
N PRO A 76 12.53 3.66 -3.45
CA PRO A 76 14.00 3.70 -3.52
C PRO A 76 14.59 2.30 -3.55
N GLY A 77 15.73 2.14 -4.24
CA GLY A 77 16.45 0.86 -4.27
C GLY A 77 16.84 0.38 -2.88
N ALA A 78 17.02 -0.94 -2.75
CA ALA A 78 17.37 -1.62 -1.51
C ALA A 78 16.27 -1.58 -0.42
N THR A 79 15.04 -1.26 -0.78
CA THR A 79 13.90 -1.34 0.14
C THR A 79 13.53 -2.81 0.40
N LYS A 80 13.18 -3.12 1.64
CA LYS A 80 12.73 -4.46 2.03
C LYS A 80 11.37 -4.40 2.73
N ALA A 81 10.62 -5.49 2.62
CA ALA A 81 9.33 -5.66 3.29
C ALA A 81 9.21 -7.07 3.84
N CYS A 82 8.31 -7.27 4.78
CA CYS A 82 8.01 -8.58 5.34
C CYS A 82 7.23 -9.42 4.34
N ALA A 83 7.79 -10.57 3.95
CA ALA A 83 7.09 -11.53 3.10
C ALA A 83 6.05 -12.33 3.88
N THR A 84 6.19 -12.42 5.20
CA THR A 84 5.30 -13.16 6.10
C THR A 84 4.93 -12.32 7.30
N GLY A 85 4.00 -12.80 8.11
CA GLY A 85 3.55 -12.12 9.31
C GLY A 85 2.40 -11.13 9.03
N PRO A 86 2.09 -10.26 10.01
CA PRO A 86 1.03 -9.26 9.85
C PRO A 86 1.35 -8.27 8.74
N SER A 87 0.31 -7.63 8.18
CA SER A 87 0.52 -6.58 7.17
C SER A 87 1.26 -5.40 7.78
N GLN A 88 2.30 -4.93 7.07
CA GLN A 88 3.00 -3.69 7.40
C GLN A 88 2.22 -2.45 6.94
N LEU A 89 1.20 -2.64 6.13
CA LEU A 89 0.49 -1.57 5.44
C LEU A 89 -0.92 -1.42 6.01
N SER A 90 -1.33 -0.18 6.22
CA SER A 90 -2.72 0.15 6.48
C SER A 90 -3.14 1.35 5.65
N ILE A 91 -4.37 1.35 5.17
CA ILE A 91 -4.90 2.38 4.29
C ILE A 91 -6.12 3.04 4.92
N GLN A 92 -6.14 4.37 4.95
CA GLN A 92 -7.26 5.17 5.40
C GLN A 92 -8.28 5.32 4.27
N PRO A 93 -9.55 5.66 4.59
CA PRO A 93 -10.53 5.95 3.54
C PRO A 93 -10.07 7.08 2.62
N VAL A 94 -10.50 7.01 1.36
CA VAL A 94 -10.26 8.07 0.37
C VAL A 94 -10.98 9.34 0.81
N VAL A 95 -10.30 10.47 0.72
CA VAL A 95 -10.87 11.80 0.98
C VAL A 95 -10.61 12.71 -0.21
N ALA A 96 -11.49 13.69 -0.43
CA ALA A 96 -11.28 14.69 -1.46
C ALA A 96 -10.13 15.62 -1.08
N GLY A 97 -9.34 16.05 -2.06
CA GLY A 97 -8.23 16.97 -1.87
C GLY A 97 -6.87 16.31 -2.12
N SER A 98 -5.82 17.12 -1.98
CA SER A 98 -4.44 16.69 -2.27
C SER A 98 -3.76 15.92 -1.12
N GLY A 99 -4.36 15.90 0.08
CA GLY A 99 -3.76 15.25 1.25
C GLY A 99 -2.72 16.12 1.97
N VAL A 100 -2.51 17.33 1.53
CA VAL A 100 -1.59 18.32 2.15
C VAL A 100 -2.31 19.62 2.45
#